data_22f8bc81ffd424ee2cbf5006e07766a6
#
_entry.id   22f8bc81ffd424ee2cbf5006e07766a6
#
_cell.length_a   1.000
_cell.length_b   1.000
_cell.length_c   1.000
_cell.angle_alpha   90.00
_cell.angle_beta   90.00
_cell.angle_gamma   90.00
#
_symmetry.space_group_name_H-M   'P 1'
#
loop_
_entity.id
_entity.type
_entity.pdbx_description
1 polymer ?
#
loop_
_entity_poly.entity_id
_entity_poly.type
_entity_poly.pdbx_seq_one_letter_code
_entity_poly.pdbx_strand_id
1 'polypeptide(L)'
;TECNVFTCNFNPLHKGLHHYYFFLMIDGNRRYVKRSGARLGVLDNGDLFQLTVFDKDMAAPDWIKGGIMYQIFPDRFCRSGEKHENVPTDRIIHENWEDTPFFRPDDRGIIRNNDYFAGDFKGIESKLPYLQSLGVTCIYLNPVFESHENHRYSTACYEHIDPMLGTDEDFEHLCKQAKTYGIDIILDGVFSHTGADSIYFNKFGRYGDHEGAYRDPDSKYKNWYCFSRYPFDYESWWGITTLPNVNENNPDYTEYICGENGILQRWIDKGARGWRLDVADELPDEFLDNLNKAVKAQGDDKG
;
A
#
# COMPACT_ATOMS: atom_id res chain seq x y z
N THR A 1 -33.16 -19.88 35.71
CA THR A 1 -33.43 -20.22 34.31
C THR A 1 -32.22 -21.01 33.84
N GLU A 2 -32.42 -22.31 33.59
CA GLU A 2 -31.38 -23.16 32.97
C GLU A 2 -31.10 -22.65 31.58
N CYS A 3 -29.83 -22.32 31.30
CA CYS A 3 -29.38 -22.00 29.95
C CYS A 3 -29.10 -23.29 29.20
N ASN A 4 -29.86 -23.55 28.15
CA ASN A 4 -29.58 -24.65 27.24
C ASN A 4 -28.40 -24.29 26.37
N VAL A 5 -27.36 -25.11 26.38
CA VAL A 5 -26.16 -24.97 25.52
C VAL A 5 -26.24 -25.99 24.41
N PHE A 6 -26.20 -25.52 23.17
CA PHE A 6 -26.14 -26.37 21.98
C PHE A 6 -24.73 -26.27 21.37
N THR A 7 -24.18 -27.42 20.99
CA THR A 7 -22.84 -27.49 20.36
C THR A 7 -22.93 -28.22 19.04
N CYS A 8 -22.18 -27.76 18.07
CA CYS A 8 -22.00 -28.42 16.77
C CYS A 8 -20.55 -28.41 16.38
N ASN A 9 -20.05 -29.54 15.90
CA ASN A 9 -18.69 -29.61 15.32
C ASN A 9 -18.80 -29.41 13.82
N PHE A 10 -18.01 -28.49 13.31
CA PHE A 10 -17.91 -28.18 11.89
C PHE A 10 -16.44 -28.25 11.45
N ASN A 11 -16.19 -29.07 10.41
CA ASN A 11 -14.90 -29.12 9.74
C ASN A 11 -15.02 -28.46 8.37
N PRO A 12 -14.44 -27.28 8.17
CA PRO A 12 -14.44 -26.62 6.88
C PRO A 12 -13.66 -27.45 5.86
N LEU A 13 -14.20 -27.58 4.64
CA LEU A 13 -13.60 -28.37 3.56
C LEU A 13 -12.54 -27.60 2.78
N HIS A 14 -12.57 -26.28 2.86
CA HIS A 14 -11.70 -25.39 2.09
C HIS A 14 -11.10 -24.30 3.00
N LYS A 15 -9.90 -23.84 2.65
CA LYS A 15 -9.30 -22.63 3.23
C LYS A 15 -10.03 -21.40 2.68
N GLY A 16 -9.99 -20.30 3.43
CA GLY A 16 -10.59 -19.03 3.04
C GLY A 16 -11.64 -18.54 4.02
N LEU A 17 -12.40 -17.56 3.58
CA LEU A 17 -13.44 -16.92 4.37
C LEU A 17 -14.76 -17.65 4.18
N HIS A 18 -15.33 -18.12 5.27
CA HIS A 18 -16.63 -18.78 5.31
C HIS A 18 -17.63 -17.92 6.05
N HIS A 19 -18.84 -17.81 5.49
CA HIS A 19 -19.95 -17.15 6.13
C HIS A 19 -21.00 -18.20 6.52
N TYR A 20 -21.53 -18.13 7.73
CA TYR A 20 -22.49 -19.08 8.23
C TYR A 20 -23.58 -18.45 9.10
N TYR A 21 -24.66 -19.18 9.32
CA TYR A 21 -25.71 -18.87 10.26
C TYR A 21 -26.20 -20.17 10.90
N PHE A 22 -26.89 -20.06 12.02
CA PHE A 22 -27.64 -21.18 12.59
C PHE A 22 -29.11 -21.05 12.24
N PHE A 23 -29.83 -22.17 12.30
CA PHE A 23 -31.27 -22.12 12.28
C PHE A 23 -31.85 -22.95 13.42
N LEU A 24 -33.02 -22.53 13.91
CA LEU A 24 -33.80 -23.19 14.94
C LEU A 24 -35.18 -23.52 14.39
N MET A 25 -35.74 -24.64 14.80
CA MET A 25 -37.13 -24.96 14.58
C MET A 25 -37.93 -24.53 15.82
N ILE A 26 -38.77 -23.52 15.68
CA ILE A 26 -39.62 -23.00 16.74
C ILE A 26 -41.07 -23.12 16.27
N ASP A 27 -41.87 -23.89 16.97
CA ASP A 27 -43.29 -24.13 16.65
C ASP A 27 -43.53 -24.56 15.19
N GLY A 28 -42.62 -25.42 14.67
CA GLY A 28 -42.65 -25.90 13.29
C GLY A 28 -42.13 -24.93 12.24
N ASN A 29 -41.75 -23.73 12.62
CA ASN A 29 -41.18 -22.72 11.72
C ASN A 29 -39.67 -22.63 11.84
N ARG A 30 -38.97 -22.49 10.68
CA ARG A 30 -37.52 -22.24 10.65
C ARG A 30 -37.23 -20.76 10.95
N ARG A 31 -36.43 -20.51 11.98
CA ARG A 31 -35.94 -19.18 12.36
C ARG A 31 -34.43 -19.18 12.26
N TYR A 32 -33.87 -18.12 11.71
CA TYR A 32 -32.44 -18.01 11.48
C TYR A 32 -31.76 -17.21 12.59
N VAL A 33 -30.69 -17.74 13.16
CA VAL A 33 -29.86 -17.02 14.13
C VAL A 33 -28.66 -16.46 13.40
N LYS A 34 -28.57 -15.16 13.34
CA LYS A 34 -27.53 -14.40 12.67
C LYS A 34 -26.76 -13.51 13.67
N ARG A 35 -25.61 -13.01 13.29
CA ARG A 35 -24.74 -12.22 14.14
C ARG A 35 -25.35 -10.84 14.45
N SER A 36 -25.26 -10.44 15.72
CA SER A 36 -25.55 -9.10 16.19
C SER A 36 -24.40 -8.63 17.10
N GLY A 37 -23.51 -7.79 16.56
CA GLY A 37 -22.28 -7.41 17.26
C GLY A 37 -21.26 -8.55 17.36
N ALA A 38 -20.36 -8.48 18.35
CA ALA A 38 -19.21 -9.37 18.43
C ALA A 38 -19.52 -10.79 18.94
N ARG A 39 -20.53 -10.95 19.81
CA ARG A 39 -20.78 -12.22 20.53
C ARG A 39 -22.25 -12.62 20.65
N LEU A 40 -23.14 -11.88 20.02
CA LEU A 40 -24.59 -12.11 20.15
C LEU A 40 -25.17 -12.59 18.84
N GLY A 41 -26.18 -13.43 18.96
CA GLY A 41 -27.07 -13.81 17.87
C GLY A 41 -28.43 -13.14 17.99
N VAL A 42 -29.06 -12.84 16.86
CA VAL A 42 -30.42 -12.30 16.78
C VAL A 42 -31.23 -13.16 15.79
N LEU A 43 -32.53 -13.28 16.04
CA LEU A 43 -33.43 -14.07 15.17
C LEU A 43 -33.75 -13.26 13.90
N ASP A 44 -33.56 -13.91 12.75
CA ASP A 44 -33.97 -13.53 11.39
C ASP A 44 -33.29 -12.26 10.83
N ASN A 45 -32.93 -11.27 11.67
CA ASN A 45 -32.24 -10.05 11.27
C ASN A 45 -30.79 -10.11 11.74
N GLY A 46 -29.89 -9.46 10.99
CA GLY A 46 -28.46 -9.39 11.35
C GLY A 46 -27.57 -9.93 10.23
N ASP A 47 -26.28 -9.87 10.48
CA ASP A 47 -25.24 -10.30 9.53
C ASP A 47 -24.97 -11.81 9.63
N LEU A 48 -24.24 -12.34 8.67
CA LEU A 48 -23.71 -13.69 8.77
C LEU A 48 -22.57 -13.73 9.80
N PHE A 49 -22.43 -14.86 10.48
CA PHE A 49 -21.19 -15.13 11.23
C PHE A 49 -20.08 -15.44 10.25
N GLN A 50 -18.87 -15.08 10.63
CA GLN A 50 -17.67 -15.25 9.82
C GLN A 50 -16.74 -16.26 10.48
N LEU A 51 -16.16 -17.15 9.68
CA LEU A 51 -15.12 -18.10 10.07
C LEU A 51 -13.99 -18.02 9.03
N THR A 52 -12.80 -17.65 9.46
CA THR A 52 -11.61 -17.71 8.62
C THR A 52 -10.88 -19.03 8.83
N VAL A 53 -10.65 -19.75 7.75
CA VAL A 53 -9.91 -21.01 7.74
C VAL A 53 -8.59 -20.79 7.02
N PHE A 54 -7.51 -20.90 7.74
CA PHE A 54 -6.15 -20.69 7.22
C PHE A 54 -5.32 -21.97 7.34
N ASP A 55 -4.20 -22.00 6.63
CA ASP A 55 -3.27 -23.13 6.73
C ASP A 55 -2.67 -23.19 8.14
N LYS A 56 -2.61 -24.40 8.71
CA LYS A 56 -1.98 -24.61 10.03
C LYS A 56 -0.50 -24.23 10.05
N ASP A 57 0.14 -24.32 8.88
CA ASP A 57 1.57 -24.04 8.70
C ASP A 57 1.80 -22.56 8.26
N MET A 58 0.74 -21.77 8.14
CA MET A 58 0.84 -20.34 7.84
C MET A 58 1.51 -19.62 9.01
N ALA A 59 2.69 -19.06 8.74
CA ALA A 59 3.46 -18.33 9.72
C ALA A 59 3.84 -16.94 9.20
N ALA A 60 3.70 -15.94 10.05
CA ALA A 60 4.34 -14.65 9.81
C ALA A 60 5.86 -14.79 10.02
N PRO A 61 6.70 -14.02 9.33
CA PRO A 61 8.14 -13.99 9.56
C PRO A 61 8.48 -13.66 11.02
N ASP A 62 9.51 -14.32 11.58
CA ASP A 62 9.84 -14.19 13.01
C ASP A 62 10.28 -12.77 13.39
N TRP A 63 10.89 -12.03 12.47
CA TRP A 63 11.39 -10.68 12.72
C TRP A 63 10.30 -9.66 13.07
N ILE A 64 9.03 -9.88 12.64
CA ILE A 64 7.91 -8.97 12.92
C ILE A 64 7.09 -9.38 14.14
N LYS A 65 7.24 -10.66 14.59
CA LYS A 65 6.46 -11.18 15.71
C LYS A 65 6.88 -10.53 17.03
N GLY A 66 5.90 -9.93 17.72
CA GLY A 66 6.13 -9.30 19.03
C GLY A 66 6.96 -8.02 18.98
N GLY A 67 7.28 -7.53 17.78
CA GLY A 67 7.99 -6.27 17.58
C GLY A 67 7.08 -5.04 17.61
N ILE A 68 7.69 -3.87 17.50
CA ILE A 68 7.01 -2.58 17.37
C ILE A 68 7.25 -2.06 15.96
N MET A 69 6.17 -1.90 15.19
CA MET A 69 6.20 -1.25 13.89
C MET A 69 5.93 0.25 14.07
N TYR A 70 6.82 1.08 13.54
CA TYR A 70 6.70 2.54 13.58
C TYR A 70 6.50 3.07 12.16
N GLN A 71 5.36 3.73 11.91
CA GLN A 71 5.07 4.35 10.63
C GLN A 71 5.75 5.71 10.53
N ILE A 72 6.41 5.97 9.41
CA ILE A 72 7.04 7.25 9.10
C ILE A 72 6.46 7.81 7.80
N PHE A 73 5.95 9.04 7.85
CA PHE A 73 5.72 9.89 6.68
C PHE A 73 7.01 10.66 6.41
N PRO A 74 7.84 10.26 5.41
CA PRO A 74 9.23 10.70 5.31
C PRO A 74 9.40 12.23 5.27
N ASP A 75 8.59 12.91 4.44
CA ASP A 75 8.63 14.37 4.30
C ASP A 75 8.43 15.11 5.64
N ARG A 76 7.71 14.51 6.58
CA ARG A 76 7.24 15.14 7.84
C ARG A 76 7.91 14.58 9.09
N PHE A 77 9.01 13.83 8.96
CA PHE A 77 9.64 13.19 10.10
C PHE A 77 10.92 13.89 10.56
N CYS A 78 11.91 13.99 9.68
CA CYS A 78 13.18 14.67 9.97
C CYS A 78 13.89 15.02 8.67
N ARG A 79 14.37 16.27 8.55
CA ARG A 79 15.22 16.69 7.44
C ARG A 79 16.69 16.68 7.84
N SER A 80 17.55 16.24 6.96
CA SER A 80 19.02 16.32 7.16
C SER A 80 19.54 17.73 6.96
N GLY A 81 18.88 18.51 6.12
CA GLY A 81 19.35 19.82 5.64
C GLY A 81 20.28 19.74 4.43
N GLU A 82 20.52 18.53 3.91
CA GLU A 82 21.26 18.38 2.66
C GLU A 82 20.42 18.81 1.46
N LYS A 83 21.11 19.23 0.40
CA LYS A 83 20.46 19.56 -0.88
C LYS A 83 20.42 18.31 -1.74
N HIS A 84 19.23 17.96 -2.19
CA HIS A 84 19.02 16.88 -3.13
C HIS A 84 19.11 17.40 -4.57
N GLU A 85 19.66 16.58 -5.46
CA GLU A 85 19.71 16.85 -6.90
C GLU A 85 18.40 16.43 -7.58
N ASN A 86 18.14 16.97 -8.77
CA ASN A 86 16.99 16.63 -9.61
C ASN A 86 15.61 16.87 -8.97
N VAL A 87 15.55 17.67 -7.92
CA VAL A 87 14.28 18.06 -7.30
C VAL A 87 13.46 18.89 -8.30
N PRO A 88 12.19 18.50 -8.57
CA PRO A 88 11.32 19.27 -9.45
C PRO A 88 11.10 20.71 -8.95
N THR A 89 11.07 21.66 -9.88
CA THR A 89 11.00 23.10 -9.56
C THR A 89 9.61 23.56 -9.11
N ASP A 90 8.60 22.73 -9.22
CA ASP A 90 7.23 23.00 -8.80
C ASP A 90 6.95 22.65 -7.32
N ARG A 91 7.98 22.22 -6.58
CA ARG A 91 7.92 21.92 -5.15
C ARG A 91 8.01 23.22 -4.34
N ILE A 92 7.11 23.37 -3.37
CA ILE A 92 7.11 24.47 -2.41
C ILE A 92 7.69 23.94 -1.11
N ILE A 93 8.90 24.38 -0.74
CA ILE A 93 9.57 23.90 0.45
C ILE A 93 9.36 24.90 1.59
N HIS A 94 8.81 24.42 2.71
CA HIS A 94 8.68 25.21 3.92
C HIS A 94 10.04 25.50 4.55
N GLU A 95 10.31 26.77 4.84
CA GLU A 95 11.57 27.19 5.50
C GLU A 95 11.58 26.75 6.96
N ASN A 96 10.44 26.93 7.66
CA ASN A 96 10.29 26.54 9.05
C ASN A 96 9.59 25.20 9.18
N TRP A 97 10.12 24.35 10.07
CA TRP A 97 9.49 23.07 10.38
C TRP A 97 8.12 23.23 11.09
N GLU A 98 7.89 24.36 11.76
CA GLU A 98 6.66 24.68 12.50
C GLU A 98 5.57 25.34 11.59
N ASP A 99 5.82 25.52 10.32
CA ASP A 99 4.85 26.08 9.39
C ASP A 99 3.61 25.20 9.29
N THR A 100 2.47 25.82 9.00
CA THR A 100 1.22 25.09 8.74
C THR A 100 1.23 24.53 7.34
N PRO A 101 1.02 23.20 7.14
CA PRO A 101 0.89 22.60 5.81
C PRO A 101 -0.25 23.20 5.00
N PHE A 102 -0.14 23.18 3.69
CA PHE A 102 -1.20 23.62 2.78
C PHE A 102 -2.29 22.54 2.69
N PHE A 103 -3.31 22.65 3.51
CA PHE A 103 -4.41 21.68 3.58
C PHE A 103 -5.73 22.21 3.01
N ARG A 104 -5.77 23.46 2.59
CA ARG A 104 -6.97 24.09 2.01
C ARG A 104 -6.86 24.13 0.49
N PRO A 105 -8.01 24.03 -0.22
CA PRO A 105 -8.04 24.24 -1.66
C PRO A 105 -7.51 25.64 -2.02
N ASP A 106 -6.86 25.74 -3.18
CA ASP A 106 -6.54 27.02 -3.80
C ASP A 106 -7.78 27.75 -4.30
N ASP A 107 -7.63 28.96 -4.89
CA ASP A 107 -8.72 29.77 -5.43
C ASP A 107 -9.54 29.07 -6.54
N ARG A 108 -9.04 27.96 -7.08
CA ARG A 108 -9.71 27.12 -8.07
C ARG A 108 -10.38 25.90 -7.45
N GLY A 109 -10.34 25.75 -6.13
CA GLY A 109 -10.88 24.62 -5.40
C GLY A 109 -10.00 23.36 -5.48
N ILE A 110 -8.72 23.49 -5.84
CA ILE A 110 -7.78 22.36 -6.02
C ILE A 110 -6.85 22.26 -4.81
N ILE A 111 -6.75 21.08 -4.24
CA ILE A 111 -5.72 20.72 -3.26
C ILE A 111 -4.54 20.15 -4.06
N ARG A 112 -3.37 20.77 -3.96
CA ARG A 112 -2.22 20.43 -4.81
C ARG A 112 -1.25 19.45 -4.19
N ASN A 113 -1.22 19.34 -2.86
CA ASN A 113 -0.30 18.49 -2.11
C ASN A 113 1.17 18.63 -2.54
N ASN A 114 1.58 19.84 -2.92
CA ASN A 114 2.92 20.13 -3.45
C ASN A 114 3.79 20.99 -2.51
N ASP A 115 3.40 21.07 -1.24
CA ASP A 115 4.17 21.67 -0.16
C ASP A 115 4.95 20.59 0.61
N TYR A 116 6.20 20.86 0.88
CA TYR A 116 7.15 19.90 1.45
C TYR A 116 7.89 20.49 2.64
N PHE A 117 8.15 19.66 3.66
CA PHE A 117 9.01 20.00 4.78
C PHE A 117 10.44 19.46 4.60
N ALA A 118 10.67 18.76 3.50
CA ALA A 118 11.96 18.22 3.10
C ALA A 118 12.57 17.24 4.13
N GLY A 119 11.75 16.45 4.80
CA GLY A 119 12.21 15.26 5.51
C GLY A 119 12.74 14.26 4.48
N ASP A 120 13.83 13.55 4.82
CA ASP A 120 14.59 12.73 3.90
C ASP A 120 15.16 11.46 4.57
N PHE A 121 15.77 10.57 3.79
CA PHE A 121 16.33 9.32 4.31
C PHE A 121 17.48 9.54 5.28
N LYS A 122 18.33 10.51 5.07
CA LYS A 122 19.42 10.84 6.01
C LYS A 122 18.89 11.42 7.31
N GLY A 123 17.80 12.19 7.25
CA GLY A 123 17.07 12.61 8.43
C GLY A 123 16.52 11.44 9.23
N ILE A 124 15.89 10.47 8.54
CA ILE A 124 15.41 9.22 9.19
C ILE A 124 16.58 8.47 9.80
N GLU A 125 17.68 8.30 9.07
CA GLU A 125 18.88 7.61 9.54
C GLU A 125 19.42 8.24 10.84
N SER A 126 19.46 9.57 10.92
CA SER A 126 19.89 10.29 12.12
C SER A 126 19.05 9.99 13.37
N LYS A 127 17.81 9.47 13.18
CA LYS A 127 16.86 9.12 14.24
C LYS A 127 16.84 7.63 14.58
N LEU A 128 17.62 6.79 13.93
CA LEU A 128 17.68 5.35 14.22
C LEU A 128 18.01 5.04 15.69
N PRO A 129 18.98 5.72 16.36
CA PRO A 129 19.22 5.52 17.79
C PRO A 129 18.01 5.84 18.65
N TYR A 130 17.26 6.88 18.32
CA TYR A 130 16.02 7.25 19.03
C TYR A 130 14.95 6.17 18.83
N LEU A 131 14.73 5.73 17.58
CA LEU A 131 13.74 4.68 17.28
C LEU A 131 14.10 3.35 17.97
N GLN A 132 15.37 2.98 17.99
CA GLN A 132 15.85 1.82 18.74
C GLN A 132 15.54 1.97 20.25
N SER A 133 15.76 3.15 20.82
CA SER A 133 15.47 3.40 22.26
C SER A 133 13.99 3.26 22.61
N LEU A 134 13.09 3.43 21.63
CA LEU A 134 11.65 3.17 21.77
C LEU A 134 11.28 1.69 21.63
N GLY A 135 12.25 0.83 21.29
CA GLY A 135 12.00 -0.59 21.03
C GLY A 135 11.42 -0.87 19.64
N VAL A 136 11.54 0.07 18.69
CA VAL A 136 11.11 -0.14 17.30
C VAL A 136 11.97 -1.23 16.65
N THR A 137 11.32 -2.20 16.02
CA THR A 137 11.96 -3.30 15.29
C THR A 137 11.65 -3.28 13.80
N CYS A 138 10.64 -2.51 13.40
CA CYS A 138 10.24 -2.34 12.01
C CYS A 138 9.83 -0.90 11.76
N ILE A 139 10.35 -0.31 10.69
CA ILE A 139 9.86 0.96 10.15
C ILE A 139 9.02 0.66 8.91
N TYR A 140 7.77 1.12 8.92
CA TYR A 140 6.94 1.22 7.74
C TYR A 140 7.06 2.63 7.17
N LEU A 141 7.59 2.76 5.96
CA LEU A 141 7.66 4.02 5.25
C LEU A 141 6.39 4.23 4.42
N ASN A 142 5.68 5.35 4.63
CA ASN A 142 4.71 5.83 3.63
C ASN A 142 5.39 5.93 2.27
N PRO A 143 4.64 6.01 1.14
CA PRO A 143 5.21 5.90 -0.19
C PRO A 143 6.47 6.74 -0.40
N VAL A 144 7.49 6.12 -0.99
CA VAL A 144 8.81 6.73 -1.20
C VAL A 144 9.18 6.91 -2.66
N PHE A 145 8.38 6.35 -3.57
CA PHE A 145 8.67 6.40 -4.99
C PHE A 145 8.38 7.77 -5.58
N GLU A 146 8.98 8.04 -6.74
CA GLU A 146 8.76 9.29 -7.45
C GLU A 146 7.27 9.61 -7.57
N SER A 147 6.89 10.82 -7.20
CA SER A 147 5.52 11.33 -7.24
C SER A 147 5.53 12.84 -7.35
N HIS A 148 4.43 13.41 -7.83
CA HIS A 148 4.24 14.86 -7.90
C HIS A 148 3.51 15.45 -6.68
N GLU A 149 3.08 14.58 -5.75
CA GLU A 149 2.41 14.96 -4.51
C GLU A 149 3.24 14.56 -3.28
N ASN A 150 3.16 15.36 -2.22
CA ASN A 150 3.97 15.18 -1.01
C ASN A 150 3.73 13.86 -0.27
N HIS A 151 2.52 13.30 -0.36
CA HIS A 151 2.16 12.01 0.24
C HIS A 151 2.59 10.80 -0.61
N ARG A 152 2.90 10.98 -1.88
CA ARG A 152 3.41 9.98 -2.84
C ARG A 152 2.49 8.79 -3.13
N TYR A 153 1.23 8.82 -2.67
CA TYR A 153 0.26 7.79 -3.06
C TYR A 153 -0.13 7.88 -4.54
N SER A 154 0.10 9.01 -5.20
CA SER A 154 0.02 9.17 -6.66
C SER A 154 1.36 8.82 -7.31
N THR A 155 1.74 7.54 -7.28
CA THR A 155 3.04 7.09 -7.80
C THR A 155 3.22 7.48 -9.26
N ALA A 156 4.33 8.17 -9.56
CA ALA A 156 4.72 8.58 -10.90
C ALA A 156 5.68 7.57 -11.56
N CYS A 157 6.59 6.98 -10.78
CA CYS A 157 7.49 5.93 -11.24
C CYS A 157 7.87 5.02 -10.07
N TYR A 158 7.65 3.69 -10.21
CA TYR A 158 8.02 2.72 -9.17
C TYR A 158 9.51 2.37 -9.16
N GLU A 159 10.24 2.73 -10.22
CA GLU A 159 11.62 2.30 -10.41
C GLU A 159 12.64 3.18 -9.68
N HIS A 160 12.21 4.36 -9.20
CA HIS A 160 13.08 5.34 -8.57
C HIS A 160 12.48 5.91 -7.29
N ILE A 161 13.36 6.21 -6.35
CA ILE A 161 13.03 7.00 -5.16
C ILE A 161 12.72 8.45 -5.58
N ASP A 162 11.75 9.06 -4.92
CA ASP A 162 11.45 10.49 -5.07
C ASP A 162 12.69 11.33 -4.71
N PRO A 163 13.19 12.20 -5.60
CA PRO A 163 14.42 12.96 -5.37
C PRO A 163 14.36 13.88 -4.15
N MET A 164 13.17 14.18 -3.62
CA MET A 164 13.04 14.90 -2.34
C MET A 164 13.49 14.07 -1.13
N LEU A 165 13.55 12.74 -1.24
CA LEU A 165 13.96 11.85 -0.15
C LEU A 165 15.41 11.40 -0.23
N GLY A 166 16.00 11.51 -1.40
CA GLY A 166 17.34 11.02 -1.71
C GLY A 166 17.36 10.20 -2.99
N THR A 167 18.36 9.33 -3.12
CA THR A 167 18.57 8.43 -4.25
C THR A 167 18.21 6.99 -3.89
N ASP A 168 18.21 6.11 -4.89
CA ASP A 168 18.10 4.66 -4.68
C ASP A 168 19.21 4.13 -3.75
N GLU A 169 20.42 4.67 -3.88
CA GLU A 169 21.58 4.33 -3.05
C GLU A 169 21.40 4.83 -1.60
N ASP A 170 20.80 6.00 -1.39
CA ASP A 170 20.48 6.51 -0.05
C ASP A 170 19.45 5.61 0.64
N PHE A 171 18.47 5.08 -0.09
CA PHE A 171 17.53 4.08 0.45
C PHE A 171 18.25 2.78 0.86
N GLU A 172 19.11 2.26 -0.02
CA GLU A 172 19.90 1.06 0.28
C GLU A 172 20.79 1.27 1.50
N HIS A 173 21.41 2.46 1.62
CA HIS A 173 22.21 2.84 2.77
C HIS A 173 21.37 2.90 4.05
N LEU A 174 20.19 3.53 4.01
CA LEU A 174 19.28 3.58 5.13
C LEU A 174 18.89 2.18 5.62
N CYS A 175 18.56 1.26 4.70
CA CYS A 175 18.23 -0.13 5.05
C CYS A 175 19.41 -0.83 5.75
N LYS A 176 20.63 -0.65 5.25
CA LYS A 176 21.85 -1.21 5.86
C LYS A 176 22.10 -0.63 7.25
N GLN A 177 21.93 0.68 7.42
CA GLN A 177 22.10 1.33 8.71
C GLN A 177 21.02 0.88 9.70
N ALA A 178 19.74 0.89 9.32
CA ALA A 178 18.63 0.44 10.16
C ALA A 178 18.87 -0.97 10.70
N LYS A 179 19.41 -1.87 9.87
CA LYS A 179 19.76 -3.25 10.27
C LYS A 179 20.80 -3.30 11.40
N THR A 180 21.74 -2.35 11.46
CA THR A 180 22.73 -2.29 12.56
C THR A 180 22.09 -1.93 13.90
N TYR A 181 20.91 -1.30 13.87
CA TYR A 181 20.10 -0.99 15.05
C TYR A 181 19.02 -2.05 15.34
N GLY A 182 19.01 -3.17 14.60
CA GLY A 182 17.99 -4.23 14.75
C GLY A 182 16.63 -3.81 14.21
N ILE A 183 16.59 -2.87 13.29
CA ILE A 183 15.36 -2.34 12.67
C ILE A 183 15.31 -2.79 11.21
N ASP A 184 14.20 -3.41 10.82
CA ASP A 184 13.89 -3.73 9.44
C ASP A 184 13.01 -2.63 8.82
N ILE A 185 13.06 -2.46 7.49
CA ILE A 185 12.27 -1.45 6.76
C ILE A 185 11.33 -2.16 5.79
N ILE A 186 10.05 -1.78 5.80
CA ILE A 186 9.07 -2.18 4.80
C ILE A 186 8.56 -0.96 4.03
N LEU A 187 8.20 -1.19 2.77
CA LEU A 187 7.72 -0.16 1.86
C LEU A 187 6.19 -0.20 1.70
N ASP A 188 5.64 0.93 1.28
CA ASP A 188 4.23 1.03 0.90
C ASP A 188 4.04 0.63 -0.56
N GLY A 189 3.26 -0.42 -0.79
CA GLY A 189 2.88 -0.93 -2.11
C GLY A 189 1.53 -0.35 -2.53
N VAL A 190 1.56 0.76 -3.25
CA VAL A 190 0.38 1.38 -3.84
C VAL A 190 0.19 0.82 -5.24
N PHE A 191 -0.53 -0.31 -5.36
CA PHE A 191 -0.62 -1.07 -6.62
C PHE A 191 -2.01 -1.05 -7.26
N SER A 192 -3.00 -0.40 -6.65
CA SER A 192 -4.36 -0.28 -7.18
C SER A 192 -4.51 0.87 -8.18
N HIS A 193 -3.64 1.87 -8.12
CA HIS A 193 -3.69 3.07 -8.95
C HIS A 193 -2.31 3.71 -9.11
N THR A 194 -2.19 4.62 -10.07
CA THR A 194 -0.99 5.46 -10.25
C THR A 194 -1.39 6.93 -10.28
N GLY A 195 -0.42 7.84 -10.27
CA GLY A 195 -0.69 9.24 -10.56
C GLY A 195 -1.14 9.44 -12.02
N ALA A 196 -2.10 10.32 -12.25
CA ALA A 196 -2.47 10.71 -13.63
C ALA A 196 -1.32 11.37 -14.39
N ASP A 197 -0.33 11.87 -13.70
CA ASP A 197 0.91 12.45 -14.21
C ASP A 197 2.11 11.49 -14.15
N SER A 198 1.85 10.20 -13.87
CA SER A 198 2.88 9.15 -13.91
C SER A 198 3.39 8.89 -15.35
N ILE A 199 4.57 8.29 -15.48
CA ILE A 199 5.09 7.81 -16.76
C ILE A 199 4.15 6.77 -17.40
N TYR A 200 3.42 6.02 -16.57
CA TYR A 200 2.50 4.98 -17.03
C TYR A 200 1.22 5.54 -17.66
N PHE A 201 0.67 6.64 -17.10
CA PHE A 201 -0.59 7.25 -17.59
C PHE A 201 -0.36 8.52 -18.40
N ASN A 202 0.48 9.43 -17.91
CA ASN A 202 0.96 10.65 -18.55
C ASN A 202 -0.13 11.60 -19.07
N LYS A 203 -1.19 11.82 -18.30
CA LYS A 203 -2.30 12.73 -18.70
C LYS A 203 -1.82 14.15 -19.01
N PHE A 204 -0.83 14.65 -18.28
CA PHE A 204 -0.36 16.05 -18.38
C PHE A 204 0.86 16.22 -19.28
N GLY A 205 1.34 15.15 -19.95
CA GLY A 205 2.43 15.21 -20.94
C GLY A 205 3.81 15.48 -20.35
N ARG A 206 4.03 15.14 -19.08
CA ARG A 206 5.34 15.35 -18.42
C ARG A 206 6.46 14.52 -19.04
N TYR A 207 6.11 13.38 -19.63
CA TYR A 207 7.06 12.41 -20.23
C TYR A 207 7.04 12.42 -21.76
N GLY A 208 6.43 13.46 -22.37
CA GLY A 208 6.30 13.58 -23.81
C GLY A 208 5.00 13.00 -24.37
N ASP A 209 4.78 13.17 -25.69
CA ASP A 209 3.50 12.83 -26.31
C ASP A 209 3.36 11.35 -26.72
N HIS A 210 4.46 10.59 -26.70
CA HIS A 210 4.51 9.16 -27.07
C HIS A 210 4.73 8.26 -25.85
N GLU A 211 4.48 8.77 -24.65
CA GLU A 211 4.58 8.01 -23.42
C GLU A 211 3.26 8.02 -22.66
N GLY A 212 2.96 6.87 -22.01
CA GLY A 212 1.82 6.74 -21.11
C GLY A 212 0.49 6.46 -21.81
N ALA A 213 -0.36 5.75 -21.10
CA ALA A 213 -1.62 5.21 -21.60
C ALA A 213 -2.63 6.27 -22.07
N TYR A 214 -2.59 7.48 -21.51
CA TYR A 214 -3.51 8.57 -21.87
C TYR A 214 -3.12 9.28 -23.17
N ARG A 215 -1.81 9.42 -23.41
CA ARG A 215 -1.28 10.19 -24.56
C ARG A 215 -1.09 9.35 -25.80
N ASP A 216 -0.70 8.09 -25.63
CA ASP A 216 -0.39 7.20 -26.73
C ASP A 216 -1.30 5.96 -26.72
N PRO A 217 -2.19 5.79 -27.72
CA PRO A 217 -3.03 4.59 -27.83
C PRO A 217 -2.23 3.30 -28.04
N ASP A 218 -0.99 3.40 -28.54
CA ASP A 218 -0.09 2.28 -28.77
C ASP A 218 0.94 2.08 -27.62
N SER A 219 0.83 2.86 -26.55
CA SER A 219 1.68 2.73 -25.37
C SER A 219 1.61 1.32 -24.78
N LYS A 220 2.77 0.77 -24.39
CA LYS A 220 2.86 -0.51 -23.67
C LYS A 220 2.03 -0.54 -22.37
N TYR A 221 1.74 0.63 -21.81
CA TYR A 221 0.93 0.78 -20.59
C TYR A 221 -0.57 0.91 -20.88
N LYS A 222 -0.99 0.96 -22.16
CA LYS A 222 -2.38 1.23 -22.53
C LYS A 222 -3.38 0.26 -21.88
N ASN A 223 -3.03 -1.02 -21.86
CA ASN A 223 -3.88 -2.08 -21.34
C ASN A 223 -3.82 -2.23 -19.80
N TRP A 224 -2.97 -1.45 -19.14
CA TRP A 224 -2.97 -1.38 -17.69
C TRP A 224 -4.19 -0.64 -17.14
N TYR A 225 -4.88 0.15 -17.99
CA TYR A 225 -6.00 1.00 -17.59
C TYR A 225 -7.26 0.68 -18.38
N CYS A 226 -8.40 0.82 -17.72
CA CYS A 226 -9.72 0.64 -18.33
C CYS A 226 -10.29 1.96 -18.80
N PHE A 227 -10.49 2.11 -20.11
CA PHE A 227 -11.11 3.29 -20.71
C PHE A 227 -12.50 2.94 -21.24
N SER A 228 -13.53 3.68 -20.81
CA SER A 228 -14.87 3.61 -21.40
C SER A 228 -14.98 4.48 -22.65
N ARG A 229 -14.24 5.60 -22.71
CA ARG A 229 -14.09 6.47 -23.87
C ARG A 229 -12.68 7.05 -23.90
N TYR A 230 -11.83 6.48 -24.74
CA TYR A 230 -10.43 6.90 -24.86
C TYR A 230 -10.26 8.31 -25.39
N PRO A 231 -9.33 9.10 -24.86
CA PRO A 231 -8.59 8.90 -23.61
C PRO A 231 -9.30 9.52 -22.38
N PHE A 232 -10.49 10.09 -22.55
CA PHE A 232 -11.09 11.04 -21.62
C PHE A 232 -11.77 10.38 -20.43
N ASP A 233 -12.44 9.24 -20.63
CA ASP A 233 -13.21 8.56 -19.60
C ASP A 233 -12.52 7.24 -19.25
N TYR A 234 -12.03 7.11 -18.03
CA TYR A 234 -11.28 5.97 -17.51
C TYR A 234 -11.66 5.70 -16.05
N GLU A 235 -11.44 4.48 -15.63
CA GLU A 235 -11.62 4.10 -14.24
C GLU A 235 -10.58 4.80 -13.35
N SER A 236 -11.04 5.29 -12.20
CA SER A 236 -10.20 5.99 -11.23
C SER A 236 -10.62 5.66 -9.81
N TRP A 237 -9.65 5.66 -8.90
CA TRP A 237 -9.86 5.33 -7.50
C TRP A 237 -10.88 6.27 -6.87
N TRP A 238 -12.02 5.70 -6.48
CA TRP A 238 -13.20 6.40 -5.94
C TRP A 238 -13.69 7.59 -6.79
N GLY A 239 -13.46 7.55 -8.09
CA GLY A 239 -13.81 8.64 -9.01
C GLY A 239 -12.86 9.83 -9.00
N ILE A 240 -11.72 9.72 -8.31
CA ILE A 240 -10.67 10.74 -8.27
C ILE A 240 -9.83 10.64 -9.55
N THR A 241 -10.08 11.50 -10.52
CA THR A 241 -9.48 11.45 -11.87
C THR A 241 -7.97 11.72 -11.90
N THR A 242 -7.35 12.13 -10.80
CA THR A 242 -5.89 12.22 -10.65
C THR A 242 -5.26 10.89 -10.24
N LEU A 243 -6.07 9.88 -9.91
CA LEU A 243 -5.64 8.55 -9.50
C LEU A 243 -6.28 7.48 -10.40
N PRO A 244 -5.83 7.32 -11.67
CA PRO A 244 -6.34 6.28 -12.55
C PRO A 244 -6.07 4.89 -11.98
N ASN A 245 -7.14 4.07 -11.89
CA ASN A 245 -7.02 2.67 -11.47
C ASN A 245 -6.26 1.87 -12.52
N VAL A 246 -5.41 0.98 -12.04
CA VAL A 246 -4.82 -0.07 -12.88
C VAL A 246 -5.72 -1.30 -12.87
N ASN A 247 -5.62 -2.08 -13.91
CA ASN A 247 -6.19 -3.41 -13.98
C ASN A 247 -5.13 -4.40 -13.48
N GLU A 248 -5.19 -4.77 -12.22
CA GLU A 248 -4.22 -5.65 -11.55
C GLU A 248 -4.22 -7.06 -12.14
N ASN A 249 -5.33 -7.46 -12.79
CA ASN A 249 -5.42 -8.73 -13.52
C ASN A 249 -4.78 -8.68 -14.92
N ASN A 250 -4.26 -7.53 -15.35
CA ASN A 250 -3.52 -7.43 -16.60
C ASN A 250 -2.18 -8.17 -16.45
N PRO A 251 -1.86 -9.16 -17.32
CA PRO A 251 -0.64 -9.95 -17.20
C PRO A 251 0.65 -9.12 -17.24
N ASP A 252 0.70 -8.08 -18.08
CA ASP A 252 1.90 -7.24 -18.22
C ASP A 252 2.11 -6.39 -16.96
N TYR A 253 1.02 -5.92 -16.34
CA TYR A 253 1.11 -5.21 -15.05
C TYR A 253 1.52 -6.14 -13.91
N THR A 254 0.90 -7.33 -13.85
CA THR A 254 1.27 -8.34 -12.85
C THR A 254 2.74 -8.74 -12.99
N GLU A 255 3.22 -8.95 -14.22
CA GLU A 255 4.64 -9.27 -14.49
C GLU A 255 5.56 -8.11 -14.08
N TYR A 256 5.17 -6.87 -14.37
CA TYR A 256 5.94 -5.68 -14.00
C TYR A 256 6.09 -5.54 -12.48
N ILE A 257 5.04 -5.83 -11.70
CA ILE A 257 5.09 -5.74 -10.23
C ILE A 257 5.70 -7.00 -9.62
N CYS A 258 5.20 -8.19 -10.00
CA CYS A 258 5.45 -9.45 -9.32
C CYS A 258 6.46 -10.36 -10.03
N GLY A 259 6.83 -10.06 -11.28
CA GLY A 259 7.69 -10.90 -12.11
C GLY A 259 9.13 -10.97 -11.61
N GLU A 260 9.91 -11.83 -12.27
CA GLU A 260 11.36 -11.89 -12.06
C GLU A 260 11.99 -10.56 -12.46
N ASN A 261 12.73 -9.92 -11.56
CA ASN A 261 13.22 -8.55 -11.64
C ASN A 261 12.11 -7.46 -11.64
N GLY A 262 10.89 -7.81 -11.24
CA GLY A 262 9.79 -6.86 -11.05
C GLY A 262 10.03 -5.91 -9.86
N ILE A 263 9.10 -5.00 -9.67
CA ILE A 263 9.20 -3.93 -8.67
C ILE A 263 9.38 -4.49 -7.25
N LEU A 264 8.66 -5.56 -6.90
CA LEU A 264 8.77 -6.17 -5.56
C LEU A 264 10.19 -6.66 -5.28
N GLN A 265 10.77 -7.42 -6.21
CA GLN A 265 12.12 -7.96 -6.07
C GLN A 265 13.16 -6.86 -6.07
N ARG A 266 13.07 -5.90 -6.99
CA ARG A 266 14.01 -4.78 -7.10
C ARG A 266 14.26 -4.09 -5.75
N TRP A 267 13.20 -3.78 -5.02
CA TRP A 267 13.34 -3.05 -3.76
C TRP A 267 13.71 -3.96 -2.57
N ILE A 268 13.35 -5.25 -2.64
CA ILE A 268 13.85 -6.25 -1.68
C ILE A 268 15.37 -6.42 -1.84
N ASP A 269 15.88 -6.48 -3.05
CA ASP A 269 17.32 -6.56 -3.34
C ASP A 269 18.08 -5.33 -2.84
N LYS A 270 17.43 -4.14 -2.84
CA LYS A 270 17.95 -2.90 -2.28
C LYS A 270 17.84 -2.81 -0.74
N GLY A 271 17.26 -3.82 -0.09
CA GLY A 271 17.26 -3.93 1.37
C GLY A 271 15.90 -3.84 2.05
N ALA A 272 14.81 -3.58 1.34
CA ALA A 272 13.48 -3.68 1.92
C ALA A 272 13.23 -5.09 2.46
N ARG A 273 12.59 -5.20 3.63
CA ARG A 273 12.27 -6.47 4.24
C ARG A 273 10.95 -7.05 3.75
N GLY A 274 10.08 -6.19 3.27
CA GLY A 274 8.74 -6.56 2.80
C GLY A 274 7.93 -5.34 2.41
N TRP A 275 6.62 -5.55 2.34
CA TRP A 275 5.67 -4.58 1.82
C TRP A 275 4.43 -4.46 2.71
N ARG A 276 3.95 -3.25 2.89
CA ARG A 276 2.59 -2.96 3.33
C ARG A 276 1.76 -2.67 2.08
N LEU A 277 0.65 -3.31 1.91
CA LEU A 277 -0.22 -3.09 0.76
C LEU A 277 -1.26 -2.01 1.09
N ASP A 278 -1.29 -0.97 0.26
CA ASP A 278 -2.34 0.03 0.32
C ASP A 278 -3.64 -0.54 -0.25
N VAL A 279 -4.78 -0.20 0.39
CA VAL A 279 -6.14 -0.64 0.03
C VAL A 279 -6.23 -2.13 -0.34
N ALA A 280 -5.59 -2.99 0.46
CA ALA A 280 -5.48 -4.42 0.17
C ALA A 280 -6.82 -5.14 0.01
N ASP A 281 -7.89 -4.60 0.60
CA ASP A 281 -9.27 -5.09 0.49
C ASP A 281 -9.94 -4.77 -0.86
N GLU A 282 -9.34 -3.89 -1.66
CA GLU A 282 -9.78 -3.55 -3.02
C GLU A 282 -8.98 -4.31 -4.10
N LEU A 283 -7.85 -4.95 -3.73
CA LEU A 283 -7.02 -5.72 -4.67
C LEU A 283 -7.63 -7.10 -4.94
N PRO A 284 -7.60 -7.61 -6.20
CA PRO A 284 -8.06 -8.95 -6.51
C PRO A 284 -7.27 -10.04 -5.76
N ASP A 285 -7.96 -11.09 -5.29
CA ASP A 285 -7.35 -12.22 -4.57
C ASP A 285 -6.19 -12.86 -5.35
N GLU A 286 -6.33 -13.01 -6.68
CA GLU A 286 -5.28 -13.57 -7.52
C GLU A 286 -4.02 -12.69 -7.55
N PHE A 287 -4.20 -11.37 -7.59
CA PHE A 287 -3.08 -10.44 -7.53
C PHE A 287 -2.39 -10.47 -6.16
N LEU A 288 -3.16 -10.53 -5.07
CA LEU A 288 -2.62 -10.70 -3.70
C LEU A 288 -1.81 -11.99 -3.56
N ASP A 289 -2.30 -13.09 -4.15
CA ASP A 289 -1.58 -14.36 -4.20
C ASP A 289 -0.27 -14.25 -4.98
N ASN A 290 -0.24 -13.53 -6.09
CA ASN A 290 0.95 -13.31 -6.89
C ASN A 290 1.97 -12.42 -6.15
N LEU A 291 1.51 -11.35 -5.48
CA LEU A 291 2.34 -10.52 -4.59
C LEU A 291 3.01 -11.38 -3.50
N ASN A 292 2.23 -12.21 -2.81
CA ASN A 292 2.74 -13.07 -1.75
C ASN A 292 3.80 -14.06 -2.29
N LYS A 293 3.50 -14.73 -3.41
CA LYS A 293 4.45 -15.67 -4.05
C LYS A 293 5.75 -14.97 -4.44
N ALA A 294 5.66 -13.79 -5.07
CA ALA A 294 6.83 -13.03 -5.50
C ALA A 294 7.72 -12.61 -4.31
N VAL A 295 7.12 -12.13 -3.23
CA VAL A 295 7.85 -11.75 -2.01
C VAL A 295 8.48 -12.97 -1.34
N LYS A 296 7.75 -14.08 -1.19
CA LYS A 296 8.25 -15.31 -0.58
C LYS A 296 9.33 -16.01 -1.40
N ALA A 297 9.32 -15.84 -2.73
CA ALA A 297 10.40 -16.33 -3.60
C ALA A 297 11.76 -15.68 -3.27
N GLN A 298 11.77 -14.48 -2.64
CA GLN A 298 12.99 -13.80 -2.20
C GLN A 298 13.51 -14.29 -0.83
N GLY A 299 12.78 -15.16 -0.16
CA GLY A 299 13.13 -15.79 1.12
C GLY A 299 11.92 -15.90 2.05
N ASP A 300 11.87 -16.98 2.81
CA ASP A 300 10.78 -17.24 3.79
C ASP A 300 10.70 -16.17 4.87
N ASP A 301 11.77 -15.41 5.06
CA ASP A 301 11.89 -14.33 6.02
C ASP A 301 11.43 -12.96 5.44
N LYS A 302 10.97 -12.90 4.21
CA LYS A 302 10.36 -11.70 3.60
C LYS A 302 8.85 -11.64 3.87
N GLY A 303 8.32 -10.44 4.00
CA GLY A 303 6.93 -10.23 4.41
C GLY A 303 6.21 -9.08 3.74
#